data_4d9b226783bc509466d7b9e69b2c1cae
#
_entry.id   4d9b226783bc509466d7b9e69b2c1cae
#
_cell.length_a   1.000
_cell.length_b   1.000
_cell.length_c   1.000
_cell.angle_alpha   90.00
_cell.angle_beta   90.00
_cell.angle_gamma   90.00
#
_symmetry.space_group_name_H-M   'P 1'
#
loop_
_entity.id
_entity.type
_entity.pdbx_description
1 polymer ?
#
loop_
_entity_poly.entity_id
_entity_poly.type
_entity_poly.pdbx_seq_one_letter_code
_entity_poly.pdbx_strand_id
1 'polypeptide(L)'
;MRDAFSTLHPGVLMLYFAGVIVASMFIMHPVCLAISLLSATAYALYLGRRRALRFVLTAAVPMLVLFAVLNPVVNHAGDTVLATVLGAPLTLESIAYGLAAGGMFVSVITWFYCCNRVMASDAVLYLFGGIAPSLALLV
;
A
#
# COMPACT_ATOMS: atom_id res chain seq x y z
N MET A 1 1.27 -13.70 -18.40
CA MET A 1 2.48 -14.37 -17.90
C MET A 1 2.07 -15.05 -16.60
N ARG A 2 2.25 -16.36 -16.50
CA ARG A 2 2.10 -17.05 -15.21
C ARG A 2 3.35 -16.74 -14.40
N ASP A 3 3.17 -16.00 -13.33
CA ASP A 3 4.24 -15.70 -12.39
C ASP A 3 4.52 -16.95 -11.53
N ALA A 4 5.76 -17.13 -11.08
CA ALA A 4 6.13 -18.23 -10.18
C ALA A 4 5.24 -18.29 -8.94
N PHE A 5 4.80 -17.13 -8.45
CA PHE A 5 3.84 -17.03 -7.35
C PHE A 5 2.45 -17.60 -7.69
N SER A 6 1.96 -17.42 -8.92
CA SER A 6 0.62 -17.89 -9.31
C SER A 6 0.49 -19.43 -9.35
N THR A 7 1.59 -20.15 -9.24
CA THR A 7 1.63 -21.63 -9.19
C THR A 7 1.62 -22.16 -7.75
N LEU A 8 1.76 -21.29 -6.74
CA LEU A 8 1.74 -21.68 -5.33
C LEU A 8 0.30 -21.91 -4.84
N HIS A 9 0.19 -22.69 -3.78
CA HIS A 9 -1.10 -22.94 -3.15
C HIS A 9 -1.75 -21.61 -2.67
N PRO A 10 -3.05 -21.38 -2.94
CA PRO A 10 -3.73 -20.12 -2.63
C PRO A 10 -3.59 -19.67 -1.17
N GLY A 11 -3.58 -20.61 -0.22
CA GLY A 11 -3.36 -20.31 1.20
C GLY A 11 -1.98 -19.73 1.51
N VAL A 12 -0.94 -20.20 0.81
CA VAL A 12 0.43 -19.66 0.99
C VAL A 12 0.52 -18.23 0.46
N LEU A 13 -0.10 -17.97 -0.68
CA LEU A 13 -0.19 -16.63 -1.27
C LEU A 13 -0.91 -15.65 -0.33
N MET A 14 -2.05 -16.07 0.19
CA MET A 14 -2.82 -15.24 1.13
C MET A 14 -2.03 -14.93 2.40
N LEU A 15 -1.37 -15.93 2.97
CA LEU A 15 -0.54 -15.76 4.17
C LEU A 15 0.64 -14.81 3.90
N TYR A 16 1.30 -14.95 2.75
CA TYR A 16 2.40 -14.07 2.35
C TYR A 16 1.95 -12.61 2.22
N PHE A 17 0.90 -12.35 1.43
CA PHE A 17 0.40 -10.99 1.23
C PHE A 17 -0.15 -10.38 2.52
N ALA A 18 -0.91 -11.15 3.31
CA ALA A 18 -1.38 -10.71 4.62
C ALA A 18 -0.22 -10.36 5.55
N GLY A 19 0.82 -11.21 5.62
CA GLY A 19 2.00 -10.97 6.43
C GLY A 19 2.75 -9.70 6.03
N VAL A 20 2.96 -9.47 4.73
CA VAL A 20 3.64 -8.28 4.22
C VAL A 20 2.82 -7.01 4.48
N ILE A 21 1.50 -7.06 4.28
CA ILE A 21 0.59 -5.94 4.55
C ILE A 21 0.61 -5.60 6.04
N VAL A 22 0.44 -6.59 6.91
CA VAL A 22 0.49 -6.40 8.36
C VAL A 22 1.86 -5.84 8.77
N ALA A 23 2.96 -6.41 8.31
CA ALA A 23 4.30 -5.90 8.60
C ALA A 23 4.46 -4.43 8.16
N SER A 24 3.95 -4.08 6.97
CA SER A 24 3.99 -2.71 6.46
C SER A 24 3.17 -1.73 7.31
N MET A 25 2.13 -2.18 8.01
CA MET A 25 1.32 -1.34 8.90
C MET A 25 1.97 -1.14 10.28
N PHE A 26 2.69 -2.14 10.79
CA PHE A 26 3.25 -2.07 12.15
C PHE A 26 4.68 -1.51 12.20
N ILE A 27 5.44 -1.64 11.12
CA ILE A 27 6.83 -1.18 11.08
C ILE A 27 6.88 0.25 10.54
N MET A 28 6.78 1.24 11.42
CA MET A 28 6.87 2.66 11.07
C MET A 28 8.31 3.19 10.87
N HIS A 29 9.29 2.31 10.72
CA HIS A 29 10.66 2.76 10.46
C HIS A 29 10.80 3.24 9.01
N PRO A 30 11.34 4.46 8.74
CA PRO A 30 11.36 5.06 7.41
C PRO A 30 12.10 4.21 6.37
N VAL A 31 13.17 3.53 6.77
CA VAL A 31 13.92 2.62 5.89
C VAL A 31 13.07 1.41 5.49
N CYS A 32 12.37 0.80 6.45
CA CYS A 32 11.49 -0.35 6.18
C CYS A 32 10.30 0.05 5.29
N LEU A 33 9.73 1.23 5.52
CA LEU A 33 8.68 1.81 4.67
C LEU A 33 9.17 2.02 3.24
N ALA A 34 10.36 2.60 3.07
CA ALA A 34 10.96 2.80 1.75
C ALA A 34 11.19 1.46 1.02
N ILE A 35 11.73 0.46 1.71
CA ILE A 35 11.95 -0.87 1.16
C ILE A 35 10.62 -1.53 0.77
N SER A 36 9.61 -1.46 1.64
CA SER A 36 8.27 -2.00 1.37
C SER A 36 7.62 -1.33 0.17
N LEU A 37 7.66 0.00 0.09
CA LEU A 37 7.10 0.77 -1.01
C LEU A 37 7.81 0.49 -2.34
N LEU A 38 9.14 0.43 -2.34
CA LEU A 38 9.94 0.13 -3.53
C LEU A 38 9.69 -1.29 -4.01
N SER A 39 9.68 -2.27 -3.11
CA SER A 39 9.42 -3.67 -3.47
C SER A 39 8.01 -3.88 -3.97
N ALA A 40 7.00 -3.28 -3.32
CA ALA A 40 5.60 -3.32 -3.77
C ALA A 40 5.44 -2.72 -5.17
N THR A 41 6.06 -1.55 -5.41
CA THR A 41 6.00 -0.85 -6.70
C THR A 41 6.73 -1.64 -7.80
N ALA A 42 7.93 -2.16 -7.50
CA ALA A 42 8.69 -2.99 -8.42
C ALA A 42 7.90 -4.26 -8.82
N TYR A 43 7.29 -4.91 -7.84
CA TYR A 43 6.47 -6.11 -8.09
C TYR A 43 5.19 -5.78 -8.87
N ALA A 44 4.52 -4.67 -8.57
CA ALA A 44 3.36 -4.20 -9.34
C ALA A 44 3.72 -3.94 -10.81
N LEU A 45 4.88 -3.31 -11.06
CA LEU A 45 5.40 -3.06 -12.40
C LEU A 45 5.73 -4.36 -13.14
N TYR A 46 6.28 -5.35 -12.44
CA TYR A 46 6.55 -6.68 -13.00
C TYR A 46 5.25 -7.38 -13.44
N LEU A 47 4.20 -7.32 -12.62
CA LEU A 47 2.90 -7.94 -12.90
C LEU A 47 2.16 -7.31 -14.10
N GLY A 48 2.37 -6.02 -14.39
CA GLY A 48 1.67 -5.37 -15.48
C GLY A 48 2.04 -3.91 -15.68
N ARG A 49 3.18 -3.66 -16.28
CA ARG A 49 3.84 -2.35 -16.40
C ARG A 49 2.90 -1.16 -16.70
N ARG A 50 2.09 -1.24 -17.76
CA ARG A 50 1.19 -0.11 -18.14
C ARG A 50 0.08 0.13 -17.11
N ARG A 51 -0.53 -0.94 -16.58
CA ARG A 51 -1.62 -0.82 -15.59
C ARG A 51 -1.07 -0.39 -14.24
N ALA A 52 0.08 -0.91 -13.83
CA ALA A 52 0.75 -0.52 -12.60
C ALA A 52 1.22 0.94 -12.66
N LEU A 53 1.82 1.39 -13.76
CA LEU A 53 2.17 2.80 -13.96
C LEU A 53 0.95 3.72 -13.85
N ARG A 54 -0.16 3.34 -14.47
CA ARG A 54 -1.41 4.11 -14.35
C ARG A 54 -1.86 4.17 -12.90
N PHE A 55 -1.87 3.04 -12.19
CA PHE A 55 -2.23 2.99 -10.77
C PHE A 55 -1.30 3.86 -9.90
N VAL A 56 0.01 3.76 -10.09
CA VAL A 56 0.99 4.59 -9.35
C VAL A 56 0.74 6.07 -9.61
N LEU A 57 0.56 6.49 -10.85
CA LEU A 57 0.37 7.90 -11.20
C LEU A 57 -1.00 8.44 -10.77
N THR A 58 -2.06 7.64 -10.82
CA THR A 58 -3.43 8.11 -10.55
C THR A 58 -3.89 7.89 -9.11
N ALA A 59 -3.29 6.97 -8.37
CA ALA A 59 -3.67 6.65 -7.00
C ALA A 59 -2.51 6.85 -6.01
N ALA A 60 -1.36 6.22 -6.24
CA ALA A 60 -0.28 6.22 -5.27
C ALA A 60 0.36 7.61 -5.10
N VAL A 61 0.72 8.28 -6.19
CA VAL A 61 1.35 9.62 -6.12
C VAL A 61 0.40 10.68 -5.57
N PRO A 62 -0.86 10.82 -6.05
CA PRO A 62 -1.79 11.79 -5.47
C PRO A 62 -2.07 11.55 -3.99
N MET A 63 -2.16 10.28 -3.56
CA MET A 63 -2.37 9.93 -2.17
C MET A 63 -1.19 10.33 -1.29
N LEU A 64 0.02 10.10 -1.76
CA LEU A 64 1.25 10.49 -1.04
C LEU A 64 1.34 12.01 -0.89
N VAL A 65 1.04 12.75 -1.96
CA VAL A 65 0.99 14.22 -1.95
C VAL A 65 -0.10 14.71 -1.01
N LEU A 66 -1.27 14.09 -1.03
CA LEU A 66 -2.38 14.43 -0.16
C LEU A 66 -2.00 14.33 1.32
N PHE A 67 -1.37 13.22 1.73
CA PHE A 67 -0.91 13.05 3.12
C PHE A 67 0.21 14.04 3.48
N ALA A 68 1.13 14.30 2.56
CA ALA A 68 2.21 15.27 2.79
C ALA A 68 1.70 16.70 2.99
N VAL A 69 0.57 17.06 2.35
CA VAL A 69 -0.04 18.39 2.46
C VAL A 69 -1.02 18.46 3.63
N LEU A 70 -1.85 17.43 3.84
CA LEU A 70 -2.87 17.44 4.90
C LEU A 70 -2.27 17.31 6.29
N ASN A 71 -1.22 16.53 6.44
CA ASN A 71 -0.66 16.31 7.78
C ASN A 71 -0.14 17.60 8.42
N PRO A 72 0.62 18.49 7.74
CA PRO A 72 1.03 19.76 8.30
C PRO A 72 -0.12 20.73 8.62
N VAL A 73 -1.27 20.59 7.97
CA VAL A 73 -2.46 21.40 8.23
C VAL A 73 -3.12 21.00 9.55
N VAL A 74 -3.04 19.73 9.93
CA VAL A 74 -3.67 19.17 11.14
C VAL A 74 -2.67 19.04 12.28
N ASN A 75 -1.43 18.68 11.97
CA ASN A 75 -0.38 18.44 12.97
C ASN A 75 0.71 19.50 12.83
N HIS A 76 0.80 20.36 13.82
CA HIS A 76 1.77 21.48 13.89
C HIS A 76 2.97 21.14 14.80
N ALA A 77 3.14 19.87 15.17
CA ALA A 77 4.25 19.44 16.01
C ALA A 77 5.57 19.50 15.25
N GLY A 78 6.61 20.06 15.87
CA GLY A 78 7.96 20.17 15.34
C GLY A 78 8.57 21.52 15.66
N ASP A 79 9.90 21.55 15.75
CA ASP A 79 10.67 22.75 16.12
C ASP A 79 11.12 23.56 14.89
N THR A 80 11.17 22.91 13.70
CA THR A 80 11.67 23.53 12.47
C THR A 80 10.54 24.13 11.65
N VAL A 81 10.21 25.39 11.93
CA VAL A 81 9.16 26.12 11.22
C VAL A 81 9.70 26.56 9.84
N LEU A 82 9.10 26.06 8.75
CA LEU A 82 9.43 26.45 7.38
C LEU A 82 8.63 27.68 6.91
N ALA A 83 7.36 27.73 7.27
CA ALA A 83 6.47 28.83 6.92
C ALA A 83 5.27 28.88 7.88
N THR A 84 4.60 30.02 7.93
CA THR A 84 3.30 30.14 8.60
C THR A 84 2.20 30.28 7.55
N VAL A 85 1.26 29.36 7.53
CA VAL A 85 0.12 29.37 6.63
C VAL A 85 -1.16 29.52 7.44
N LEU A 86 -1.95 30.57 7.17
CA LEU A 86 -3.18 30.88 7.91
C LEU A 86 -3.00 31.01 9.43
N GLY A 87 -1.80 31.46 9.88
CA GLY A 87 -1.48 31.60 11.31
C GLY A 87 -1.01 30.32 12.00
N ALA A 88 -0.95 29.20 11.30
CA ALA A 88 -0.41 27.94 11.79
C ALA A 88 1.02 27.68 11.30
N PRO A 89 1.95 27.24 12.16
CA PRO A 89 3.32 26.94 11.76
C PRO A 89 3.37 25.66 10.95
N LEU A 90 3.96 25.72 9.76
CA LEU A 90 4.22 24.59 8.88
C LEU A 90 5.63 24.08 9.18
N THR A 91 5.73 22.89 9.80
CA THR A 91 7.00 22.34 10.25
C THR A 91 7.53 21.27 9.31
N LEU A 92 8.86 21.15 9.21
CA LEU A 92 9.52 20.12 8.41
C LEU A 92 9.15 18.72 8.91
N GLU A 93 9.06 18.58 10.23
CA GLU A 93 8.74 17.32 10.92
C GLU A 93 7.32 16.86 10.57
N SER A 94 6.37 17.78 10.49
CA SER A 94 4.98 17.45 10.12
C SER A 94 4.87 16.99 8.66
N ILE A 95 5.65 17.56 7.74
CA ILE A 95 5.72 17.11 6.35
C ILE A 95 6.35 15.72 6.27
N ALA A 96 7.46 15.49 6.98
CA ALA A 96 8.14 14.20 7.02
C ALA A 96 7.23 13.10 7.59
N TYR A 97 6.47 13.42 8.63
CA TYR A 97 5.48 12.51 9.21
C TYR A 97 4.33 12.22 8.24
N GLY A 98 3.86 13.23 7.51
CA GLY A 98 2.87 13.08 6.46
C GLY A 98 3.35 12.18 5.32
N LEU A 99 4.60 12.35 4.90
CA LEU A 99 5.23 11.47 3.90
C LEU A 99 5.37 10.03 4.41
N ALA A 100 5.74 9.82 5.67
CA ALA A 100 5.83 8.49 6.27
C ALA A 100 4.44 7.82 6.35
N ALA A 101 3.43 8.53 6.84
CA ALA A 101 2.05 8.04 6.90
C ALA A 101 1.49 7.75 5.50
N GLY A 102 1.70 8.67 4.55
CA GLY A 102 1.31 8.49 3.16
C GLY A 102 2.03 7.31 2.50
N GLY A 103 3.33 7.17 2.74
CA GLY A 103 4.15 6.06 2.26
C GLY A 103 3.67 4.70 2.78
N MET A 104 3.33 4.64 4.06
CA MET A 104 2.72 3.45 4.68
C MET A 104 1.40 3.09 3.97
N PHE A 105 0.52 4.05 3.82
CA PHE A 105 -0.79 3.83 3.19
C PHE A 105 -0.66 3.40 1.72
N VAL A 106 0.19 4.08 0.96
CA VAL A 106 0.48 3.74 -0.44
C VAL A 106 1.11 2.36 -0.57
N SER A 107 2.02 1.99 0.35
CA SER A 107 2.63 0.66 0.37
C SER A 107 1.56 -0.43 0.55
N VAL A 108 0.68 -0.27 1.53
CA VAL A 108 -0.43 -1.20 1.80
C VAL A 108 -1.34 -1.34 0.58
N ILE A 109 -1.79 -0.23 0.00
CA ILE A 109 -2.66 -0.26 -1.19
C ILE A 109 -1.96 -0.92 -2.38
N THR A 110 -0.66 -0.69 -2.55
CA THR A 110 0.11 -1.29 -3.64
C THR A 110 0.27 -2.80 -3.44
N TRP A 111 0.47 -3.26 -2.20
CA TRP A 111 0.47 -4.70 -1.89
C TRP A 111 -0.90 -5.34 -2.11
N PHE A 112 -2.00 -4.65 -1.76
CA PHE A 112 -3.35 -5.11 -2.11
C PHE A 112 -3.57 -5.18 -3.62
N TYR A 113 -3.08 -4.20 -4.38
CA TYR A 113 -3.11 -4.24 -5.83
C TYR A 113 -2.37 -5.46 -6.38
N CYS A 114 -1.18 -5.78 -5.85
CA CYS A 114 -0.42 -6.97 -6.24
C CYS A 114 -1.18 -8.25 -5.87
N CYS A 115 -1.71 -8.33 -4.65
CA CYS A 115 -2.51 -9.45 -4.18
C CYS A 115 -3.69 -9.75 -5.12
N ASN A 116 -4.49 -8.74 -5.45
CA ASN A 116 -5.62 -8.87 -6.38
C ASN A 116 -5.22 -9.28 -7.80
N ARG A 117 -3.96 -9.01 -8.19
CA ARG A 117 -3.46 -9.39 -9.51
C ARG A 117 -2.94 -10.82 -9.57
N VAL A 118 -2.40 -11.31 -8.46
CA VAL A 118 -1.83 -12.66 -8.33
C VAL A 118 -2.90 -13.67 -7.96
N MET A 119 -3.79 -13.30 -7.04
CA MET A 119 -4.91 -14.13 -6.65
C MET A 119 -6.03 -13.98 -7.68
N ALA A 120 -6.10 -14.92 -8.63
CA ALA A 120 -7.24 -15.04 -9.52
C ALA A 120 -8.53 -15.34 -8.72
N SER A 121 -9.69 -14.97 -9.27
CA SER A 121 -11.01 -15.21 -8.65
C SER A 121 -11.18 -16.65 -8.19
N ASP A 122 -10.65 -17.61 -8.97
CA ASP A 122 -10.70 -19.05 -8.65
C ASP A 122 -9.97 -19.42 -7.34
N ALA A 123 -8.86 -18.71 -7.04
CA ALA A 123 -8.08 -18.94 -5.82
C ALA A 123 -8.83 -18.43 -4.58
N VAL A 124 -9.52 -17.31 -4.70
CA VAL A 124 -10.37 -16.72 -3.67
C VAL A 124 -11.58 -17.65 -3.42
N LEU A 125 -12.24 -18.10 -4.50
CA LEU A 125 -13.35 -19.04 -4.43
C LEU A 125 -12.95 -20.37 -3.76
N TYR A 126 -11.76 -20.87 -4.06
CA TYR A 126 -11.24 -22.09 -3.44
C TYR A 126 -11.05 -21.95 -1.92
N LEU A 127 -10.49 -20.80 -1.46
CA LEU A 127 -10.27 -20.54 -0.03
C LEU A 127 -11.58 -20.35 0.73
N PHE A 128 -12.52 -19.61 0.16
CA PHE A 128 -13.81 -19.34 0.80
C PHE A 128 -14.84 -20.46 0.60
N GLY A 129 -14.73 -21.25 -0.46
CA GLY A 129 -15.63 -22.37 -0.75
C GLY A 129 -15.58 -23.47 0.32
N GLY A 130 -14.43 -23.62 1.01
CA GLY A 130 -14.30 -24.54 2.14
C GLY A 130 -14.90 -24.03 3.46
N ILE A 131 -15.02 -22.70 3.62
CA ILE A 131 -15.51 -22.06 4.86
C ILE A 131 -16.99 -21.67 4.73
N ALA A 132 -17.41 -21.23 3.56
CA ALA A 132 -18.78 -20.80 3.30
C ALA A 132 -19.23 -21.17 1.87
N PRO A 133 -19.68 -22.42 1.65
CA PRO A 133 -20.10 -22.89 0.32
C PRO A 133 -21.20 -22.04 -0.32
N SER A 134 -22.07 -21.43 0.49
CA SER A 134 -23.15 -20.55 0.03
C SER A 134 -22.67 -19.23 -0.54
N LEU A 135 -21.52 -18.69 -0.10
CA LEU A 135 -20.92 -17.45 -0.64
C LEU A 135 -20.16 -17.72 -1.94
N ALA A 136 -19.62 -18.92 -2.12
CA ALA A 136 -18.93 -19.31 -3.35
C ALA A 136 -19.87 -19.43 -4.57
N LEU A 137 -21.18 -19.57 -4.35
CA LEU A 137 -22.21 -19.62 -5.40
C LEU A 137 -22.71 -18.22 -5.81
N LEU A 138 -22.34 -17.17 -5.07
CA LEU A 138 -22.87 -15.80 -5.24
C LEU A 138 -21.88 -14.87 -5.98
N VAL A 139 -20.66 -15.34 -6.25
CA VAL A 139 -19.59 -14.62 -6.96
C VAL A 139 -19.32 -15.30 -8.30
#